data_2b0eb91a61cdd1b61c192fa9c57c5b70
#
_entry.id   2b0eb91a61cdd1b61c192fa9c57c5b70
#
_cell.length_a   1.000
_cell.length_b   1.000
_cell.length_c   1.000
_cell.angle_alpha   90.00
_cell.angle_beta   90.00
_cell.angle_gamma   90.00
#
_symmetry.space_group_name_H-M   'P 1'
#
loop_
_entity.id
_entity.type
_entity.pdbx_description
1 polymer ?
#
loop_
_entity_poly.entity_id
_entity_poly.type
_entity_poly.pdbx_seq_one_letter_code
_entity_poly.pdbx_strand_id
1 'polypeptide(L)'
;MNSKILTKIKEDLKTVMLNEMSARKNGSPQIVLDQFQIHKLVCRSIISMYPEIGVKPNQATDEETIKLLKRYVSMEKTRELYIQRHLTEVDVKGLSSSQVDVLIKSKFNELGETLTSQKIMIAKDYLPAQASEEEIMKWIKENIDFSKFKNKMQAMGPIMKQFQGSDGNVIKQILMKF
;
A
#
# COMPACT_ATOMS: atom_id res chain seq x y z
N MET A 1 20.19 11.57 -7.26
CA MET A 1 19.74 10.38 -8.02
C MET A 1 18.23 10.36 -8.00
N ASN A 2 17.57 10.22 -9.13
CA ASN A 2 16.11 10.15 -9.18
C ASN A 2 15.63 8.76 -8.70
N SER A 3 14.53 8.69 -7.96
CA SER A 3 13.93 7.45 -7.54
C SER A 3 13.59 6.55 -8.73
N LYS A 4 14.10 5.33 -8.74
CA LYS A 4 13.77 4.30 -9.72
C LYS A 4 12.30 3.88 -9.59
N ILE A 5 11.81 3.78 -8.35
CA ILE A 5 10.42 3.43 -8.04
C ILE A 5 9.47 4.50 -8.58
N LEU A 6 9.77 5.79 -8.35
CA LEU A 6 8.95 6.88 -8.89
C LEU A 6 9.00 6.94 -10.41
N THR A 7 10.15 6.65 -11.01
CA THR A 7 10.28 6.56 -12.47
C THR A 7 9.34 5.49 -13.02
N LYS A 8 9.35 4.30 -12.42
CA LYS A 8 8.43 3.21 -12.77
C LYS A 8 6.96 3.63 -12.61
N ILE A 9 6.59 4.26 -11.50
CA ILE A 9 5.20 4.76 -11.30
C ILE A 9 4.77 5.73 -12.40
N LYS A 10 5.67 6.62 -12.84
CA LYS A 10 5.37 7.57 -13.92
C LYS A 10 5.26 6.90 -15.29
N GLU A 11 6.09 5.91 -15.56
CA GLU A 11 6.04 5.11 -16.80
C GLU A 11 4.76 4.28 -16.85
N ASP A 12 4.41 3.62 -15.76
CA ASP A 12 3.17 2.86 -15.65
C ASP A 12 1.95 3.76 -15.80
N LEU A 13 1.95 4.97 -15.22
CA LEU A 13 0.89 5.95 -15.43
C LEU A 13 0.70 6.28 -16.91
N LYS A 14 1.78 6.50 -17.64
CA LYS A 14 1.73 6.73 -19.10
C LYS A 14 1.12 5.53 -19.84
N THR A 15 1.64 4.35 -19.55
CA THR A 15 1.20 3.09 -20.17
C THR A 15 -0.28 2.83 -19.92
N VAL A 16 -0.73 3.00 -18.67
CA VAL A 16 -2.14 2.82 -18.29
C VAL A 16 -3.05 3.82 -19.02
N MET A 17 -2.62 5.07 -19.17
CA MET A 17 -3.38 6.08 -19.92
C MET A 17 -3.52 5.71 -21.40
N LEU A 18 -2.46 5.22 -22.03
CA LEU A 18 -2.49 4.78 -23.44
C LEU A 18 -3.39 3.54 -23.62
N ASN A 19 -3.27 2.58 -22.70
CA ASN A 19 -4.08 1.37 -22.73
C ASN A 19 -5.57 1.68 -22.51
N GLU A 20 -5.92 2.59 -21.59
CA GLU A 20 -7.30 3.06 -21.41
C GLU A 20 -7.84 3.70 -22.69
N MET A 21 -7.07 4.56 -23.35
CA MET A 21 -7.50 5.17 -24.62
C MET A 21 -7.74 4.15 -25.71
N SER A 22 -6.84 3.15 -25.84
CA SER A 22 -6.99 2.05 -26.81
C SER A 22 -8.21 1.18 -26.47
N ALA A 23 -8.40 0.82 -25.21
CA ALA A 23 -9.53 0.03 -24.75
C ALA A 23 -10.88 0.72 -25.03
N ARG A 24 -10.96 2.05 -24.82
CA ARG A 24 -12.15 2.85 -25.17
C ARG A 24 -12.45 2.82 -26.67
N LYS A 25 -11.43 2.97 -27.50
CA LYS A 25 -11.58 2.92 -28.97
C LYS A 25 -12.06 1.54 -29.46
N ASN A 26 -11.63 0.49 -28.77
CA ASN A 26 -11.96 -0.90 -29.14
C ASN A 26 -13.27 -1.40 -28.50
N GLY A 27 -14.01 -0.53 -27.79
CA GLY A 27 -15.27 -0.92 -27.14
C GLY A 27 -15.11 -1.94 -26.02
N SER A 28 -14.00 -1.89 -25.30
CA SER A 28 -13.74 -2.82 -24.18
C SER A 28 -14.81 -2.72 -23.10
N PRO A 29 -15.11 -3.82 -22.38
CA PRO A 29 -16.07 -3.83 -21.28
C PRO A 29 -15.72 -2.80 -20.18
N GLN A 30 -16.74 -2.24 -19.53
CA GLN A 30 -16.57 -1.21 -18.50
C GLN A 30 -15.62 -1.65 -17.37
N ILE A 31 -15.68 -2.93 -16.96
CA ILE A 31 -14.81 -3.48 -15.92
C ILE A 31 -13.31 -3.34 -16.25
N VAL A 32 -12.94 -3.44 -17.53
CA VAL A 32 -11.56 -3.24 -17.99
C VAL A 32 -11.18 -1.77 -17.91
N LEU A 33 -12.09 -0.87 -18.26
CA LEU A 33 -11.88 0.56 -18.17
C LEU A 33 -11.73 1.01 -16.71
N ASP A 34 -12.52 0.44 -15.80
CA ASP A 34 -12.46 0.72 -14.38
C ASP A 34 -11.10 0.32 -13.77
N GLN A 35 -10.53 -0.81 -14.19
CA GLN A 35 -9.19 -1.22 -13.75
C GLN A 35 -8.11 -0.21 -14.15
N PHE A 36 -8.16 0.31 -15.38
CA PHE A 36 -7.23 1.37 -15.79
C PHE A 36 -7.43 2.66 -15.00
N GLN A 37 -8.68 3.04 -14.70
CA GLN A 37 -8.98 4.22 -13.91
C GLN A 37 -8.45 4.11 -12.48
N ILE A 38 -8.61 2.95 -11.84
CA ILE A 38 -8.09 2.69 -10.49
C ILE A 38 -6.57 2.79 -10.48
N HIS A 39 -5.89 2.14 -11.41
CA HIS A 39 -4.42 2.18 -11.50
C HIS A 39 -3.92 3.63 -11.70
N LYS A 40 -4.53 4.35 -12.63
CA LYS A 40 -4.24 5.77 -12.89
C LYS A 40 -4.44 6.63 -11.62
N LEU A 41 -5.51 6.40 -10.87
CA LEU A 41 -5.79 7.10 -9.63
C LEU A 41 -4.70 6.85 -8.58
N VAL A 42 -4.28 5.60 -8.39
CA VAL A 42 -3.19 5.23 -7.44
C VAL A 42 -1.90 5.95 -7.80
N CYS A 43 -1.45 5.85 -9.05
CA CYS A 43 -0.22 6.51 -9.49
C CYS A 43 -0.25 8.04 -9.27
N ARG A 44 -1.36 8.69 -9.63
CA ARG A 44 -1.55 10.13 -9.43
C ARG A 44 -1.57 10.51 -7.96
N SER A 45 -2.27 9.75 -7.13
CA SER A 45 -2.33 9.99 -5.68
C SER A 45 -0.96 9.94 -5.05
N ILE A 46 -0.16 8.91 -5.37
CA ILE A 46 1.21 8.79 -4.84
C ILE A 46 2.07 9.97 -5.29
N ILE A 47 2.01 10.36 -6.57
CA ILE A 47 2.77 11.50 -7.09
C ILE A 47 2.33 12.82 -6.41
N SER A 48 1.05 13.00 -6.12
CA SER A 48 0.53 14.21 -5.46
C SER A 48 0.92 14.34 -3.98
N MET A 49 1.40 13.27 -3.34
CA MET A 49 1.80 13.30 -1.92
C MET A 49 3.22 13.87 -1.70
N TYR A 50 4.05 14.01 -2.74
CA TYR A 50 5.43 14.50 -2.57
C TYR A 50 5.55 15.91 -1.95
N PRO A 51 4.69 16.89 -2.29
CA PRO A 51 4.72 18.20 -1.64
C PRO A 51 4.50 18.13 -0.12
N GLU A 52 3.76 17.14 0.37
CA GLU A 52 3.48 16.97 1.82
C GLU A 52 4.75 16.62 2.63
N ILE A 53 5.76 16.04 1.99
CA ILE A 53 7.06 15.75 2.60
C ILE A 53 8.15 16.76 2.24
N GLY A 54 7.77 17.87 1.56
CA GLY A 54 8.69 18.92 1.15
C GLY A 54 9.68 18.53 0.06
N VAL A 55 9.42 17.44 -0.67
CA VAL A 55 10.30 16.90 -1.72
C VAL A 55 9.67 17.14 -3.09
N LYS A 56 10.48 17.60 -4.04
CA LYS A 56 10.05 17.68 -5.43
C LYS A 56 10.14 16.29 -6.08
N PRO A 57 9.13 15.83 -6.85
CA PRO A 57 9.14 14.49 -7.46
C PRO A 57 10.37 14.17 -8.33
N ASN A 58 11.03 15.18 -8.90
CA ASN A 58 12.24 15.00 -9.70
C ASN A 58 13.54 14.90 -8.87
N GLN A 59 13.44 15.08 -7.56
CA GLN A 59 14.57 15.01 -6.61
C GLN A 59 14.40 13.89 -5.60
N ALA A 60 13.26 13.18 -5.66
CA ALA A 60 12.92 12.13 -4.72
C ALA A 60 13.87 10.93 -4.80
N THR A 61 14.15 10.36 -3.64
CA THR A 61 14.88 9.10 -3.47
C THR A 61 13.92 7.91 -3.43
N ASP A 62 14.45 6.69 -3.58
CA ASP A 62 13.64 5.47 -3.41
C ASP A 62 13.13 5.33 -1.97
N GLU A 63 13.90 5.74 -0.95
CA GLU A 63 13.50 5.71 0.45
C GLU A 63 12.28 6.61 0.72
N GLU A 64 12.28 7.84 0.20
CA GLU A 64 11.15 8.75 0.29
C GLU A 64 9.93 8.21 -0.45
N THR A 65 10.12 7.61 -1.61
CA THR A 65 9.06 6.99 -2.40
C THR A 65 8.44 5.81 -1.64
N ILE A 66 9.26 4.93 -1.05
CA ILE A 66 8.79 3.81 -0.22
C ILE A 66 8.00 4.32 0.99
N LYS A 67 8.47 5.38 1.65
CA LYS A 67 7.76 6.01 2.78
C LYS A 67 6.37 6.51 2.36
N LEU A 68 6.27 7.16 1.20
CA LEU A 68 4.97 7.62 0.68
C LEU A 68 4.06 6.46 0.30
N LEU A 69 4.57 5.41 -0.34
CA LEU A 69 3.81 4.21 -0.67
C LEU A 69 3.25 3.53 0.59
N LYS A 70 4.06 3.35 1.63
CA LYS A 70 3.62 2.79 2.92
C LYS A 70 2.54 3.67 3.57
N ARG A 71 2.71 4.99 3.52
CA ARG A 71 1.71 5.94 4.02
C ARG A 71 0.40 5.84 3.24
N TYR A 72 0.46 5.78 1.91
CA TYR A 72 -0.70 5.61 1.05
C TYR A 72 -1.48 4.32 1.39
N VAL A 73 -0.78 3.19 1.50
CA VAL A 73 -1.37 1.91 1.89
C VAL A 73 -2.02 1.99 3.28
N SER A 74 -1.39 2.66 4.24
CA SER A 74 -1.96 2.86 5.59
C SER A 74 -3.22 3.72 5.56
N MET A 75 -3.24 4.78 4.75
CA MET A 75 -4.41 5.66 4.59
C MET A 75 -5.59 4.90 3.97
N GLU A 76 -5.36 4.10 2.93
CA GLU A 76 -6.42 3.30 2.31
C GLU A 76 -6.97 2.24 3.27
N LYS A 77 -6.12 1.57 4.07
CA LYS A 77 -6.58 0.65 5.13
C LYS A 77 -7.43 1.35 6.20
N THR A 78 -7.05 2.56 6.61
CA THR A 78 -7.83 3.35 7.59
C THR A 78 -9.18 3.75 7.00
N ARG A 79 -9.22 4.10 5.70
CA ARG A 79 -10.45 4.41 4.98
C ARG A 79 -11.39 3.21 4.91
N GLU A 80 -10.86 2.01 4.65
CA GLU A 80 -11.61 0.76 4.67
C GLU A 80 -12.27 0.52 6.03
N LEU A 81 -11.50 0.63 7.12
CA LEU A 81 -12.01 0.48 8.49
C LEU A 81 -13.08 1.55 8.83
N TYR A 82 -12.91 2.79 8.35
CA TYR A 82 -13.88 3.85 8.55
C TYR A 82 -15.20 3.55 7.81
N ILE A 83 -15.14 3.08 6.58
CA ILE A 83 -16.30 2.66 5.79
C ILE A 83 -17.02 1.51 6.49
N GLN A 84 -16.28 0.49 6.94
CA GLN A 84 -16.82 -0.65 7.69
C GLN A 84 -17.58 -0.22 8.95
N ARG A 85 -17.01 0.69 9.74
CA ARG A 85 -17.66 1.20 10.96
C ARG A 85 -18.94 1.98 10.67
N HIS A 86 -18.92 2.86 9.68
CA HIS A 86 -20.11 3.66 9.33
C HIS A 86 -21.24 2.84 8.73
N LEU A 87 -20.93 1.78 7.98
CA LEU A 87 -21.94 0.87 7.47
C LEU A 87 -22.63 0.08 8.60
N THR A 88 -21.90 -0.26 9.66
CA THR A 88 -22.47 -0.99 10.81
C THR A 88 -23.32 -0.13 11.74
N GLU A 89 -23.04 1.16 11.88
CA GLU A 89 -23.72 2.03 12.84
C GLU A 89 -25.00 2.70 12.31
N VAL A 90 -25.06 3.00 11.04
CA VAL A 90 -26.14 3.85 10.47
C VAL A 90 -27.23 3.07 9.76
N ASP A 91 -26.91 1.97 9.13
CA ASP A 91 -27.81 1.30 8.18
C ASP A 91 -28.51 0.03 8.74
N VAL A 92 -28.24 -0.37 9.97
CA VAL A 92 -28.73 -1.63 10.54
C VAL A 92 -29.91 -1.50 11.50
N LYS A 93 -30.33 -0.29 11.86
CA LYS A 93 -31.49 -0.10 12.74
C LYS A 93 -32.78 -0.60 12.11
N GLY A 94 -33.30 -1.72 12.62
CA GLY A 94 -34.58 -2.30 12.18
C GLY A 94 -34.47 -3.38 11.11
N LEU A 95 -33.26 -3.77 10.71
CA LEU A 95 -33.04 -4.86 9.76
C LEU A 95 -32.75 -6.19 10.47
N SER A 96 -33.22 -7.29 9.88
CA SER A 96 -32.81 -8.64 10.31
C SER A 96 -31.35 -8.93 9.95
N SER A 97 -30.69 -9.87 10.63
CA SER A 97 -29.30 -10.25 10.37
C SER A 97 -29.03 -10.59 8.90
N SER A 98 -29.94 -11.27 8.24
CA SER A 98 -29.83 -11.60 6.81
C SER A 98 -29.96 -10.39 5.88
N GLN A 99 -30.78 -9.39 6.25
CA GLN A 99 -30.89 -8.12 5.50
C GLN A 99 -29.66 -7.25 5.71
N VAL A 100 -29.08 -7.28 6.92
CA VAL A 100 -27.80 -6.62 7.23
C VAL A 100 -26.68 -7.20 6.37
N ASP A 101 -26.57 -8.53 6.28
CA ASP A 101 -25.55 -9.18 5.44
C ASP A 101 -25.69 -8.86 3.96
N VAL A 102 -26.91 -8.79 3.45
CA VAL A 102 -27.20 -8.41 2.05
C VAL A 102 -26.86 -6.93 1.82
N LEU A 103 -27.22 -6.05 2.75
CA LEU A 103 -26.96 -4.62 2.66
C LEU A 103 -25.45 -4.32 2.76
N ILE A 104 -24.76 -4.98 3.69
CA ILE A 104 -23.31 -4.91 3.80
C ILE A 104 -22.67 -5.35 2.48
N LYS A 105 -23.01 -6.51 1.95
CA LYS A 105 -22.49 -7.00 0.69
C LYS A 105 -22.81 -6.09 -0.50
N SER A 106 -24.02 -5.54 -0.61
CA SER A 106 -24.38 -4.65 -1.72
C SER A 106 -23.68 -3.30 -1.64
N LYS A 107 -23.62 -2.68 -0.45
CA LYS A 107 -22.91 -1.41 -0.26
C LYS A 107 -21.38 -1.55 -0.28
N PHE A 108 -20.84 -2.67 0.16
CA PHE A 108 -19.42 -2.99 -0.01
C PHE A 108 -19.07 -3.17 -1.49
N ASN A 109 -19.91 -3.82 -2.27
CA ASN A 109 -19.73 -3.92 -3.72
C ASN A 109 -19.90 -2.57 -4.44
N GLU A 110 -20.79 -1.71 -3.97
CA GLU A 110 -21.00 -0.37 -4.55
C GLU A 110 -19.95 0.67 -4.11
N LEU A 111 -19.48 0.64 -2.85
CA LEU A 111 -18.61 1.68 -2.27
C LEU A 111 -17.13 1.31 -2.16
N GLY A 112 -16.75 0.08 -2.58
CA GLY A 112 -15.36 -0.16 -2.89
C GLY A 112 -14.49 -0.87 -1.92
N GLU A 113 -14.93 -1.97 -1.27
CA GLU A 113 -13.96 -2.94 -0.73
C GLU A 113 -13.05 -3.43 -1.86
N THR A 114 -13.64 -3.77 -3.00
CA THR A 114 -12.92 -4.10 -4.23
C THR A 114 -12.01 -2.96 -4.67
N LEU A 115 -12.47 -1.72 -4.57
CA LEU A 115 -11.70 -0.55 -4.98
C LEU A 115 -10.51 -0.27 -4.04
N THR A 116 -10.72 -0.33 -2.73
CA THR A 116 -9.67 -0.07 -1.74
C THR A 116 -8.63 -1.18 -1.73
N SER A 117 -9.06 -2.44 -1.77
CA SER A 117 -8.18 -3.61 -1.86
C SER A 117 -7.36 -3.60 -3.15
N GLN A 118 -7.94 -3.24 -4.29
CA GLN A 118 -7.22 -3.09 -5.56
C GLN A 118 -6.19 -1.96 -5.51
N LYS A 119 -6.53 -0.81 -4.92
CA LYS A 119 -5.58 0.30 -4.73
C LYS A 119 -4.40 -0.10 -3.85
N ILE A 120 -4.66 -0.82 -2.74
CA ILE A 120 -3.62 -1.33 -1.85
C ILE A 120 -2.73 -2.31 -2.60
N MET A 121 -3.29 -3.21 -3.41
CA MET A 121 -2.55 -4.18 -4.20
C MET A 121 -1.62 -3.49 -5.19
N ILE A 122 -2.14 -2.57 -6.00
CA ILE A 122 -1.36 -1.78 -6.95
C ILE A 122 -0.23 -1.00 -6.25
N ALA A 123 -0.52 -0.36 -5.11
CA ALA A 123 0.50 0.38 -4.37
C ALA A 123 1.60 -0.54 -3.80
N LYS A 124 1.24 -1.75 -3.36
CA LYS A 124 2.19 -2.75 -2.88
C LYS A 124 3.12 -3.30 -3.97
N ASP A 125 2.65 -3.37 -5.23
CA ASP A 125 3.47 -3.83 -6.36
C ASP A 125 4.67 -2.90 -6.67
N TYR A 126 4.61 -1.66 -6.18
CA TYR A 126 5.74 -0.72 -6.24
C TYR A 126 6.68 -0.79 -5.04
N LEU A 127 6.28 -1.47 -3.96
CA LEU A 127 7.17 -1.66 -2.81
C LEU A 127 8.23 -2.73 -3.14
N PRO A 128 9.46 -2.61 -2.59
CA PRO A 128 10.42 -3.69 -2.65
C PRO A 128 9.82 -4.99 -2.11
N ALA A 129 10.22 -6.11 -2.69
CA ALA A 129 9.82 -7.43 -2.21
C ALA A 129 10.05 -7.53 -0.70
N GLN A 130 9.04 -8.01 0.03
CA GLN A 130 9.18 -8.25 1.46
C GLN A 130 10.09 -9.47 1.64
N ALA A 131 11.15 -9.31 2.42
CA ALA A 131 11.96 -10.44 2.83
C ALA A 131 11.15 -11.37 3.74
N SER A 132 11.37 -12.66 3.62
CA SER A 132 10.77 -13.66 4.50
C SER A 132 11.28 -13.50 5.95
N GLU A 133 10.51 -13.99 6.93
CA GLU A 133 10.95 -13.96 8.34
C GLU A 133 12.29 -14.71 8.50
N GLU A 134 12.50 -15.79 7.75
CA GLU A 134 13.71 -16.59 7.76
C GLU A 134 14.92 -15.82 7.24
N GLU A 135 14.76 -15.10 6.14
CA GLU A 135 15.80 -14.22 5.59
C GLU A 135 16.17 -13.10 6.56
N ILE A 136 15.17 -12.49 7.18
CA ILE A 136 15.39 -11.44 8.19
C ILE A 136 16.11 -12.02 9.41
N MET A 137 15.66 -13.16 9.93
CA MET A 137 16.30 -13.84 11.07
C MET A 137 17.74 -14.25 10.77
N LYS A 138 18.00 -14.80 9.58
CA LYS A 138 19.35 -15.16 9.16
C LYS A 138 20.27 -13.94 9.12
N TRP A 139 19.81 -12.88 8.46
CA TRP A 139 20.58 -11.65 8.36
C TRP A 139 20.87 -11.02 9.74
N ILE A 140 19.89 -11.03 10.65
CA ILE A 140 20.07 -10.53 12.03
C ILE A 140 21.17 -11.31 12.74
N LYS A 141 21.17 -12.66 12.66
CA LYS A 141 22.21 -13.51 13.28
C LYS A 141 23.60 -13.23 12.73
N GLU A 142 23.71 -12.91 11.45
CA GLU A 142 24.99 -12.69 10.77
C GLU A 142 25.52 -11.25 10.95
N ASN A 143 24.63 -10.27 11.11
CA ASN A 143 25.00 -8.84 11.00
C ASN A 143 24.74 -8.03 12.27
N ILE A 144 23.95 -8.52 13.23
CA ILE A 144 23.58 -7.78 14.44
C ILE A 144 24.28 -8.39 15.66
N ASP A 145 25.16 -7.61 16.26
CA ASP A 145 25.77 -7.92 17.54
C ASP A 145 24.95 -7.23 18.65
N PHE A 146 24.08 -8.01 19.30
CA PHE A 146 23.19 -7.49 20.36
C PHE A 146 23.92 -6.99 21.59
N SER A 147 25.19 -7.34 21.81
CA SER A 147 26.00 -6.85 22.93
C SER A 147 26.26 -5.34 22.83
N LYS A 148 26.19 -4.78 21.62
CA LYS A 148 26.38 -3.35 21.34
C LYS A 148 25.14 -2.51 21.60
N PHE A 149 24.00 -3.12 21.90
CA PHE A 149 22.73 -2.42 22.11
C PHE A 149 22.25 -2.58 23.57
N LYS A 150 21.83 -1.49 24.19
CA LYS A 150 21.21 -1.54 25.52
C LYS A 150 19.87 -2.26 25.54
N ASN A 151 19.18 -2.25 24.40
CA ASN A 151 17.90 -2.94 24.19
C ASN A 151 17.86 -3.47 22.75
N LYS A 152 17.38 -4.70 22.57
CA LYS A 152 17.23 -5.35 21.26
C LYS A 152 16.43 -4.51 20.27
N MET A 153 15.44 -3.73 20.73
CA MET A 153 14.66 -2.83 19.87
C MET A 153 15.49 -1.72 19.19
N GLN A 154 16.67 -1.39 19.72
CA GLN A 154 17.56 -0.41 19.08
C GLN A 154 18.14 -0.95 17.75
N ALA A 155 18.20 -2.28 17.58
CA ALA A 155 18.60 -2.92 16.34
C ALA A 155 17.54 -2.77 15.23
N MET A 156 16.34 -2.32 15.54
CA MET A 156 15.26 -2.14 14.57
C MET A 156 15.64 -1.17 13.43
N GLY A 157 16.37 -0.09 13.74
CA GLY A 157 16.79 0.89 12.75
C GLY A 157 17.66 0.30 11.63
N PRO A 158 18.79 -0.35 11.93
CA PRO A 158 19.62 -1.04 10.94
C PRO A 158 18.85 -2.10 10.14
N ILE A 159 17.99 -2.89 10.80
CA ILE A 159 17.21 -3.94 10.14
C ILE A 159 16.19 -3.32 9.17
N MET A 160 15.47 -2.28 9.58
CA MET A 160 14.52 -1.56 8.73
C MET A 160 15.19 -0.90 7.52
N LYS A 161 16.43 -0.45 7.69
CA LYS A 161 17.23 0.14 6.59
C LYS A 161 17.60 -0.93 5.56
N GLN A 162 17.94 -2.14 6.01
CA GLN A 162 18.27 -3.26 5.13
C GLN A 162 17.02 -3.81 4.43
N PHE A 163 15.92 -3.96 5.16
CA PHE A 163 14.66 -4.53 4.69
C PHE A 163 13.57 -3.47 4.54
N GLN A 164 13.78 -2.50 3.66
CA GLN A 164 12.91 -1.33 3.48
C GLN A 164 11.46 -1.70 3.10
N GLY A 165 11.25 -2.86 2.44
CA GLY A 165 9.93 -3.39 2.08
C GLY A 165 9.15 -3.98 3.26
N SER A 166 9.82 -4.41 4.33
CA SER A 166 9.21 -5.16 5.43
C SER A 166 8.38 -4.31 6.38
N ASP A 167 7.39 -4.93 7.03
CA ASP A 167 6.57 -4.29 8.06
C ASP A 167 7.36 -4.22 9.38
N GLY A 168 7.37 -3.04 10.01
CA GLY A 168 8.03 -2.83 11.29
C GLY A 168 7.50 -3.73 12.41
N ASN A 169 6.20 -4.10 12.37
CA ASN A 169 5.62 -5.02 13.35
C ASN A 169 6.19 -6.44 13.21
N VAL A 170 6.41 -6.91 11.97
CA VAL A 170 7.05 -8.21 11.71
C VAL A 170 8.47 -8.21 12.25
N ILE A 171 9.26 -7.16 11.96
CA ILE A 171 10.62 -7.02 12.49
C ILE A 171 10.63 -7.00 14.02
N LYS A 172 9.68 -6.29 14.64
CA LYS A 172 9.52 -6.25 16.09
C LYS A 172 9.25 -7.64 16.67
N GLN A 173 8.34 -8.40 16.06
CA GLN A 173 8.05 -9.78 16.46
C GLN A 173 9.26 -10.70 16.33
N ILE A 174 10.03 -10.55 15.25
CA ILE A 174 11.27 -11.29 15.05
C ILE A 174 12.29 -10.94 16.14
N LEU A 175 12.49 -9.66 16.44
CA LEU A 175 13.41 -9.22 17.50
C LEU A 175 13.04 -9.73 18.90
N MET A 176 11.75 -9.98 19.17
CA MET A 176 11.31 -10.57 20.43
C MET A 176 11.68 -12.07 20.55
N LYS A 177 11.99 -12.75 19.42
CA LYS A 177 12.42 -14.16 19.40
C LYS A 177 13.93 -14.33 19.70
N PHE A 178 14.73 -13.27 19.69
CA PHE A 178 16.15 -13.22 20.04
C PHE A 178 16.34 -12.85 21.52
#